data_b2c265306ea6e48b7ef6fb353b78d2ef
#
_entry.id   b2c265306ea6e48b7ef6fb353b78d2ef
#
_cell.length_a   1.000
_cell.length_b   1.000
_cell.length_c   1.000
_cell.angle_alpha   90.00
_cell.angle_beta   90.00
_cell.angle_gamma   90.00
#
_symmetry.space_group_name_H-M   'P 1'
#
loop_
_entity.id
_entity.type
_entity.pdbx_description
1 polymer ?
#
loop_
_entity_poly.entity_id
_entity_poly.type
_entity_poly.pdbx_seq_one_letter_code
_entity_poly.pdbx_strand_id
1 'polypeptide(L)'
;MLTRNIDVSVGSTVGLSAIAVGVALNSGYSLPVSILFALSIGALAGAFNGFLVVGLRIPAIVATLGTLGLYRGAMLLWTGGKWIEGLPPGLKSLSEPAAVGISPLGMLVLIIAATGAWTLSRTAFGRDFYAVGDNLAAARQLGVAVNRTRMIAFTFNGMLAACAGIVFAAQIGFVPNQTGSGLEMKAIAACVLGGISLLGGTGTLVGALLGAFFLTQIDTVLVLFRLPAWWNDFIAGLVLLGVLVLDGRLRQALSRHQRALKYSRFQPGNKGGKHVTPFPERKKEVA
;
A
#
# COMPACT_ATOMS: atom_id res chain seq x y z
N MET A 1 4.76 -0.50 0.31
CA MET A 1 5.44 -1.02 -0.90
C MET A 1 6.83 -0.39 -1.12
N LEU A 2 7.03 0.92 -0.95
CA LEU A 2 8.33 1.59 -1.18
C LEU A 2 9.49 0.96 -0.42
N THR A 3 9.28 0.47 0.82
CA THR A 3 10.30 -0.20 1.65
C THR A 3 10.44 -1.71 1.40
N ARG A 4 10.03 -2.20 0.23
CA ARG A 4 10.09 -3.62 -0.15
C ARG A 4 9.20 -4.53 0.72
N ASN A 5 8.15 -3.97 1.32
CA ASN A 5 7.18 -4.70 2.10
C ASN A 5 5.78 -4.47 1.54
N ILE A 6 5.05 -5.55 1.33
CA ILE A 6 3.64 -5.52 0.94
C ILE A 6 2.82 -5.81 2.19
N ASP A 7 1.86 -4.95 2.48
CA ASP A 7 0.92 -5.12 3.57
C ASP A 7 -0.46 -5.50 3.00
N VAL A 8 -0.80 -6.77 3.13
CA VAL A 8 -2.08 -7.31 2.65
C VAL A 8 -3.19 -7.07 3.66
N SER A 9 -2.87 -6.74 4.92
CA SER A 9 -3.86 -6.51 5.98
C SER A 9 -4.52 -5.13 5.93
N VAL A 10 -4.12 -4.26 4.98
CA VAL A 10 -4.59 -2.87 4.90
C VAL A 10 -6.11 -2.77 4.86
N GLY A 11 -6.79 -3.63 4.09
CA GLY A 11 -8.26 -3.65 4.00
C GLY A 11 -8.92 -4.00 5.34
N SER A 12 -8.42 -5.00 6.05
CA SER A 12 -8.93 -5.35 7.38
C SER A 12 -8.61 -4.28 8.44
N THR A 13 -7.49 -3.56 8.31
CA THR A 13 -7.17 -2.41 9.16
C THR A 13 -8.14 -1.25 8.92
N VAL A 14 -8.52 -0.98 7.66
CA VAL A 14 -9.59 -0.01 7.30
C VAL A 14 -10.88 -0.39 8.01
N GLY A 15 -11.32 -1.64 7.88
CA GLY A 15 -12.56 -2.12 8.50
C GLY A 15 -12.51 -2.05 10.03
N LEU A 16 -11.42 -2.51 10.65
CA LEU A 16 -11.26 -2.47 12.11
C LEU A 16 -11.33 -1.05 12.66
N SER A 17 -10.71 -0.09 11.96
CA SER A 17 -10.73 1.32 12.35
C SER A 17 -12.09 1.98 12.10
N ALA A 18 -12.81 1.60 11.04
CA ALA A 18 -14.19 2.04 10.80
C ALA A 18 -15.12 1.54 11.92
N ILE A 19 -15.00 0.29 12.36
CA ILE A 19 -15.73 -0.23 13.51
C ILE A 19 -15.34 0.51 14.79
N ALA A 20 -14.04 0.77 15.00
CA ALA A 20 -13.57 1.47 16.19
C ALA A 20 -14.20 2.87 16.33
N VAL A 21 -14.23 3.67 15.24
CA VAL A 21 -14.89 4.98 15.27
C VAL A 21 -16.40 4.85 15.52
N GLY A 22 -17.05 3.88 14.86
CA GLY A 22 -18.49 3.67 15.00
C GLY A 22 -18.90 3.25 16.41
N VAL A 23 -18.19 2.27 17.00
CA VAL A 23 -18.44 1.81 18.37
C VAL A 23 -18.19 2.94 19.38
N ALA A 24 -17.10 3.69 19.24
CA ALA A 24 -16.80 4.80 20.13
C ALA A 24 -17.90 5.89 20.10
N LEU A 25 -18.38 6.26 18.92
CA LEU A 25 -19.46 7.22 18.73
C LEU A 25 -20.78 6.72 19.35
N ASN A 26 -21.15 5.46 19.10
CA ASN A 26 -22.36 4.86 19.66
C ASN A 26 -22.29 4.65 21.19
N SER A 27 -21.06 4.62 21.74
CA SER A 27 -20.82 4.61 23.18
C SER A 27 -20.88 6.01 23.81
N GLY A 28 -21.20 7.06 23.04
CA GLY A 28 -21.38 8.43 23.53
C GLY A 28 -20.08 9.25 23.62
N TYR A 29 -18.96 8.76 23.11
CA TYR A 29 -17.73 9.55 23.06
C TYR A 29 -17.84 10.66 22.02
N SER A 30 -17.17 11.79 22.28
CA SER A 30 -17.12 12.90 21.33
C SER A 30 -16.42 12.52 20.03
N LEU A 31 -16.78 13.19 18.92
CA LEU A 31 -16.25 12.93 17.61
C LEU A 31 -14.69 12.98 17.56
N PRO A 32 -14.00 13.98 18.14
CA PRO A 32 -12.54 13.99 18.14
C PRO A 32 -11.92 12.81 18.89
N VAL A 33 -12.50 12.41 20.01
CA VAL A 33 -12.03 11.26 20.81
C VAL A 33 -12.20 9.97 20.02
N SER A 34 -13.33 9.78 19.34
CA SER A 34 -13.62 8.61 18.53
C SER A 34 -12.69 8.51 17.31
N ILE A 35 -12.38 9.64 16.67
CA ILE A 35 -11.40 9.71 15.57
C ILE A 35 -10.00 9.33 16.09
N LEU A 36 -9.56 9.90 17.21
CA LEU A 36 -8.26 9.60 17.80
C LEU A 36 -8.15 8.12 18.21
N PHE A 37 -9.22 7.56 18.75
CA PHE A 37 -9.29 6.14 19.08
C PHE A 37 -9.13 5.25 17.85
N ALA A 38 -9.85 5.53 16.77
CA ALA A 38 -9.73 4.78 15.51
C ALA A 38 -8.32 4.88 14.89
N LEU A 39 -7.73 6.09 14.91
CA LEU A 39 -6.35 6.30 14.45
C LEU A 39 -5.35 5.51 15.29
N SER A 40 -5.55 5.45 16.60
CA SER A 40 -4.71 4.68 17.52
C SER A 40 -4.79 3.18 17.22
N ILE A 41 -6.00 2.65 16.99
CA ILE A 41 -6.20 1.25 16.58
C ILE A 41 -5.44 0.94 15.28
N GLY A 42 -5.56 1.80 14.26
CA GLY A 42 -4.82 1.59 13.01
C GLY A 42 -3.31 1.71 13.17
N ALA A 43 -2.83 2.66 13.97
CA ALA A 43 -1.40 2.79 14.29
C ALA A 43 -0.87 1.55 15.00
N LEU A 44 -1.60 1.02 15.99
CA LEU A 44 -1.25 -0.20 16.72
C LEU A 44 -1.26 -1.43 15.81
N ALA A 45 -2.26 -1.56 14.94
CA ALA A 45 -2.33 -2.64 13.95
C ALA A 45 -1.12 -2.60 13.00
N GLY A 46 -0.78 -1.41 12.48
CA GLY A 46 0.40 -1.22 11.66
C GLY A 46 1.70 -1.47 12.42
N ALA A 47 1.83 -0.99 13.66
CA ALA A 47 2.98 -1.24 14.50
C ALA A 47 3.15 -2.73 14.82
N PHE A 48 2.06 -3.46 15.05
CA PHE A 48 2.07 -4.90 15.24
C PHE A 48 2.57 -5.63 14.00
N ASN A 49 2.11 -5.25 12.79
CA ASN A 49 2.66 -5.78 11.55
C ASN A 49 4.17 -5.48 11.42
N GLY A 50 4.57 -4.26 11.73
CA GLY A 50 5.97 -3.86 11.76
C GLY A 50 6.78 -4.71 12.73
N PHE A 51 6.27 -5.00 13.92
CA PHE A 51 6.93 -5.88 14.90
C PHE A 51 7.08 -7.32 14.39
N LEU A 52 6.05 -7.89 13.77
CA LEU A 52 6.13 -9.23 13.17
C LEU A 52 7.21 -9.32 12.09
N VAL A 53 7.26 -8.30 11.23
CA VAL A 53 8.17 -8.28 10.07
C VAL A 53 9.60 -7.90 10.45
N VAL A 54 9.78 -6.93 11.35
CA VAL A 54 11.10 -6.39 11.71
C VAL A 54 11.66 -7.07 12.95
N GLY A 55 10.83 -7.27 13.96
CA GLY A 55 11.23 -7.89 15.25
C GLY A 55 11.36 -9.40 15.10
N LEU A 56 10.33 -10.07 14.63
CA LEU A 56 10.31 -11.53 14.47
C LEU A 56 10.89 -12.01 13.13
N ARG A 57 11.20 -11.08 12.20
CA ARG A 57 11.79 -11.37 10.88
C ARG A 57 10.92 -12.25 9.98
N ILE A 58 9.60 -12.20 10.18
CA ILE A 58 8.63 -12.92 9.33
C ILE A 58 8.54 -12.20 7.97
N PRO A 59 8.50 -12.90 6.84
CA PRO A 59 8.25 -12.27 5.53
C PRO A 59 6.97 -11.44 5.54
N ALA A 60 7.01 -10.19 5.01
CA ALA A 60 5.92 -9.23 5.14
C ALA A 60 4.56 -9.78 4.65
N ILE A 61 4.54 -10.42 3.48
CA ILE A 61 3.32 -11.01 2.91
C ILE A 61 2.73 -12.07 3.86
N VAL A 62 3.58 -12.94 4.44
CA VAL A 62 3.12 -14.01 5.33
C VAL A 62 2.55 -13.43 6.63
N ALA A 63 3.27 -12.46 7.24
CA ALA A 63 2.82 -11.78 8.45
C ALA A 63 1.47 -11.06 8.23
N THR A 64 1.38 -10.31 7.13
CA THR A 64 0.19 -9.48 6.85
C THR A 64 -1.01 -10.28 6.33
N LEU A 65 -0.81 -11.45 5.72
CA LEU A 65 -1.88 -12.41 5.47
C LEU A 65 -2.45 -12.99 6.77
N GLY A 66 -1.57 -13.32 7.73
CA GLY A 66 -2.01 -13.76 9.06
C GLY A 66 -2.79 -12.67 9.80
N THR A 67 -2.28 -11.44 9.81
CA THR A 67 -2.97 -10.31 10.47
C THR A 67 -4.21 -9.83 9.72
N LEU A 68 -4.32 -10.02 8.40
CA LEU A 68 -5.56 -9.82 7.67
C LEU A 68 -6.68 -10.67 8.27
N GLY A 69 -6.44 -11.97 8.47
CA GLY A 69 -7.42 -12.87 9.12
C GLY A 69 -7.68 -12.49 10.58
N LEU A 70 -6.61 -12.16 11.33
CA LEU A 70 -6.71 -11.76 12.74
C LEU A 70 -7.57 -10.50 12.93
N TYR A 71 -7.31 -9.44 12.15
CA TYR A 71 -8.07 -8.20 12.25
C TYR A 71 -9.51 -8.36 11.77
N ARG A 72 -9.72 -9.17 10.71
CA ARG A 72 -11.06 -9.52 10.24
C ARG A 72 -11.85 -10.28 11.31
N GLY A 73 -11.22 -11.28 11.94
CA GLY A 73 -11.81 -12.00 13.05
C GLY A 73 -12.09 -11.10 14.26
N ALA A 74 -11.17 -10.20 14.61
CA ALA A 74 -11.36 -9.23 15.70
C ALA A 74 -12.56 -8.31 15.45
N MET A 75 -12.77 -7.85 14.20
CA MET A 75 -13.95 -7.08 13.81
C MET A 75 -15.25 -7.83 14.12
N LEU A 76 -15.33 -9.09 13.70
CA LEU A 76 -16.53 -9.91 13.90
C LEU A 76 -16.75 -10.25 15.36
N LEU A 77 -15.70 -10.54 16.12
CA LEU A 77 -15.79 -10.78 17.57
C LEU A 77 -16.26 -9.52 18.32
N TRP A 78 -15.73 -8.35 17.97
CA TRP A 78 -16.09 -7.09 18.62
C TRP A 78 -17.54 -6.68 18.37
N THR A 79 -18.03 -6.89 17.15
CA THR A 79 -19.40 -6.50 16.75
C THR A 79 -20.44 -7.61 16.95
N GLY A 80 -20.01 -8.84 17.27
CA GLY A 80 -20.89 -10.01 17.24
C GLY A 80 -21.41 -10.31 15.83
N GLY A 81 -20.66 -9.93 14.79
CA GLY A 81 -21.04 -10.07 13.37
C GLY A 81 -22.11 -9.08 12.90
N LYS A 82 -22.51 -8.12 13.72
CA LYS A 82 -23.53 -7.11 13.39
C LYS A 82 -22.91 -5.90 12.70
N TRP A 83 -23.72 -5.17 11.97
CA TRP A 83 -23.39 -3.87 11.42
C TRP A 83 -23.41 -2.82 12.52
N ILE A 84 -22.60 -1.78 12.41
CA ILE A 84 -22.67 -0.61 13.29
C ILE A 84 -23.55 0.43 12.60
N GLU A 85 -24.74 0.59 13.08
CA GLU A 85 -25.75 1.52 12.56
C GLU A 85 -25.93 2.71 13.53
N GLY A 86 -26.70 3.70 13.09
CA GLY A 86 -27.05 4.84 13.95
C GLY A 86 -25.90 5.78 14.26
N LEU A 87 -24.95 5.93 13.34
CA LEU A 87 -23.82 6.86 13.52
C LEU A 87 -24.34 8.31 13.62
N PRO A 88 -23.77 9.12 14.53
CA PRO A 88 -24.20 10.51 14.72
C PRO A 88 -24.08 11.34 13.44
N PRO A 89 -25.05 12.26 13.17
CA PRO A 89 -25.01 13.13 11.98
C PRO A 89 -23.75 13.96 11.86
N GLY A 90 -23.08 14.28 12.98
CA GLY A 90 -21.83 15.01 13.00
C GLY A 90 -20.64 14.28 12.32
N LEU A 91 -20.67 12.94 12.24
CA LEU A 91 -19.68 12.22 11.43
C LEU A 91 -19.98 12.36 9.93
N LYS A 92 -21.26 12.24 9.56
CA LYS A 92 -21.70 12.35 8.16
C LYS A 92 -21.46 13.76 7.60
N SER A 93 -21.69 14.81 8.39
CA SER A 93 -21.45 16.19 7.97
C SER A 93 -20.00 16.47 7.55
N LEU A 94 -19.02 15.70 8.06
CA LEU A 94 -17.64 15.79 7.60
C LEU A 94 -17.44 15.29 6.15
N SER A 95 -18.33 14.46 5.63
CA SER A 95 -18.30 13.96 4.24
C SER A 95 -19.15 14.79 3.28
N GLU A 96 -20.00 15.68 3.79
CA GLU A 96 -20.85 16.55 2.99
C GLU A 96 -20.05 17.73 2.41
N PRO A 97 -20.35 18.18 1.18
CA PRO A 97 -19.69 19.33 0.58
C PRO A 97 -19.86 20.57 1.46
N ALA A 98 -18.73 21.22 1.79
CA ALA A 98 -18.68 22.47 2.51
C ALA A 98 -18.35 23.64 1.55
N ALA A 99 -17.68 24.67 2.04
CA ALA A 99 -17.21 25.77 1.20
C ALA A 99 -16.41 25.24 0.00
N VAL A 100 -16.64 25.81 -1.19
CA VAL A 100 -15.96 25.43 -2.45
C VAL A 100 -16.38 24.04 -3.01
N GLY A 101 -17.45 23.40 -2.48
CA GLY A 101 -17.94 22.12 -2.98
C GLY A 101 -17.07 20.90 -2.63
N ILE A 102 -16.07 21.05 -1.76
CA ILE A 102 -15.22 19.96 -1.26
C ILE A 102 -15.59 19.67 0.20
N SER A 103 -15.73 18.39 0.54
CA SER A 103 -16.00 18.01 1.93
C SER A 103 -14.75 18.21 2.83
N PRO A 104 -14.92 18.45 4.14
CA PRO A 104 -13.82 18.54 5.10
C PRO A 104 -12.89 17.32 5.05
N LEU A 105 -13.44 16.11 4.93
CA LEU A 105 -12.64 14.88 4.78
C LEU A 105 -11.91 14.83 3.44
N GLY A 106 -12.52 15.30 2.35
CA GLY A 106 -11.85 15.42 1.06
C GLY A 106 -10.64 16.38 1.13
N MET A 107 -10.82 17.52 1.80
CA MET A 107 -9.72 18.47 2.06
C MET A 107 -8.60 17.85 2.90
N LEU A 108 -8.94 17.10 3.95
CA LEU A 108 -7.98 16.38 4.78
C LEU A 108 -7.18 15.37 3.95
N VAL A 109 -7.84 14.58 3.10
CA VAL A 109 -7.18 13.61 2.20
C VAL A 109 -6.21 14.32 1.25
N LEU A 110 -6.61 15.45 0.66
CA LEU A 110 -5.72 16.25 -0.21
C LEU A 110 -4.51 16.78 0.56
N ILE A 111 -4.68 17.27 1.78
CA ILE A 111 -3.58 17.73 2.64
C ILE A 111 -2.64 16.57 2.98
N ILE A 112 -3.16 15.41 3.36
CA ILE A 112 -2.36 14.21 3.63
C ILE A 112 -1.59 13.79 2.37
N ALA A 113 -2.23 13.81 1.21
CA ALA A 113 -1.59 13.48 -0.07
C ALA A 113 -0.47 14.46 -0.43
N ALA A 114 -0.73 15.76 -0.30
CA ALA A 114 0.26 16.81 -0.60
C ALA A 114 1.46 16.75 0.36
N THR A 115 1.21 16.64 1.67
CA THR A 115 2.27 16.53 2.68
C THR A 115 3.05 15.22 2.54
N GLY A 116 2.40 14.11 2.23
CA GLY A 116 3.04 12.84 1.94
C GLY A 116 3.92 12.90 0.70
N ALA A 117 3.43 13.50 -0.39
CA ALA A 117 4.21 13.68 -1.63
C ALA A 117 5.44 14.58 -1.38
N TRP A 118 5.26 15.68 -0.66
CA TRP A 118 6.37 16.56 -0.29
C TRP A 118 7.40 15.85 0.61
N THR A 119 6.93 15.12 1.64
CA THR A 119 7.80 14.37 2.55
C THR A 119 8.61 13.31 1.82
N LEU A 120 7.97 12.51 0.96
CA LEU A 120 8.65 11.46 0.21
C LEU A 120 9.65 12.01 -0.82
N SER A 121 9.35 13.16 -1.45
CA SER A 121 10.18 13.72 -2.52
C SER A 121 11.28 14.65 -2.02
N ARG A 122 11.10 15.33 -0.88
CA ARG A 122 11.96 16.45 -0.46
C ARG A 122 12.71 16.23 0.84
N THR A 123 12.31 15.26 1.68
CA THR A 123 12.94 15.06 3.00
C THR A 123 13.96 13.93 3.01
N ALA A 124 14.88 13.95 4.00
CA ALA A 124 15.79 12.85 4.26
C ALA A 124 15.02 11.55 4.61
N PHE A 125 13.95 11.70 5.38
CA PHE A 125 13.06 10.60 5.75
C PHE A 125 12.45 9.88 4.52
N GLY A 126 11.99 10.64 3.52
CA GLY A 126 11.51 10.09 2.25
C GLY A 126 12.62 9.32 1.52
N ARG A 127 13.84 9.88 1.45
CA ARG A 127 14.97 9.20 0.81
C ARG A 127 15.30 7.86 1.46
N ASP A 128 15.18 7.75 2.79
CA ASP A 128 15.41 6.50 3.50
C ASP A 128 14.43 5.41 3.11
N PHE A 129 13.16 5.73 2.81
CA PHE A 129 12.18 4.76 2.31
C PHE A 129 12.59 4.18 0.96
N TYR A 130 13.05 5.02 0.04
CA TYR A 130 13.52 4.57 -1.26
C TYR A 130 14.82 3.77 -1.16
N ALA A 131 15.77 4.22 -0.35
CA ALA A 131 17.05 3.53 -0.16
C ALA A 131 16.85 2.14 0.46
N VAL A 132 16.00 2.01 1.48
CA VAL A 132 15.65 0.73 2.11
C VAL A 132 14.96 -0.20 1.12
N GLY A 133 14.12 0.33 0.24
CA GLY A 133 13.42 -0.45 -0.78
C GLY A 133 14.32 -0.91 -1.91
N ASP A 134 15.27 -0.10 -2.32
CA ASP A 134 16.18 -0.41 -3.43
C ASP A 134 17.19 -1.51 -3.02
N ASN A 135 17.95 -1.25 -1.94
CA ASN A 135 18.93 -2.22 -1.45
C ASN A 135 19.14 -2.13 0.05
N LEU A 136 18.60 -3.11 0.79
CA LEU A 136 18.71 -3.19 2.25
C LEU A 136 20.15 -3.22 2.77
N ALA A 137 21.06 -3.91 2.06
CA ALA A 137 22.46 -4.04 2.48
C ALA A 137 23.20 -2.72 2.27
N ALA A 138 23.05 -2.10 1.11
CA ALA A 138 23.63 -0.80 0.80
C ALA A 138 23.10 0.31 1.72
N ALA A 139 21.79 0.34 1.99
CA ALA A 139 21.19 1.29 2.91
C ALA A 139 21.80 1.21 4.32
N ARG A 140 22.05 -0.02 4.82
CA ARG A 140 22.72 -0.22 6.13
C ARG A 140 24.16 0.30 6.12
N GLN A 141 24.90 0.07 5.03
CA GLN A 141 26.28 0.57 4.90
C GLN A 141 26.34 2.09 4.88
N LEU A 142 25.31 2.75 4.35
CA LEU A 142 25.14 4.20 4.32
C LEU A 142 24.60 4.77 5.64
N GLY A 143 24.45 3.95 6.71
CA GLY A 143 24.01 4.41 8.01
C GLY A 143 22.49 4.57 8.17
N VAL A 144 21.68 4.14 7.18
CA VAL A 144 20.22 4.21 7.30
C VAL A 144 19.71 3.19 8.33
N ALA A 145 18.88 3.64 9.26
CA ALA A 145 18.27 2.81 10.30
C ALA A 145 17.14 1.95 9.71
N VAL A 146 17.50 0.94 8.89
CA VAL A 146 16.56 0.12 8.09
C VAL A 146 15.38 -0.42 8.90
N ASN A 147 15.63 -0.96 10.10
CA ASN A 147 14.58 -1.55 10.93
C ASN A 147 13.59 -0.47 11.42
N ARG A 148 14.10 0.69 11.85
CA ARG A 148 13.27 1.82 12.26
C ARG A 148 12.44 2.36 11.09
N THR A 149 13.04 2.52 9.92
CA THR A 149 12.36 2.98 8.71
C THR A 149 11.20 2.04 8.31
N ARG A 150 11.44 0.71 8.34
CA ARG A 150 10.41 -0.28 8.05
C ARG A 150 9.28 -0.28 9.10
N MET A 151 9.62 -0.19 10.40
CA MET A 151 8.65 -0.10 11.48
C MET A 151 7.74 1.12 11.30
N ILE A 152 8.33 2.29 11.07
CA ILE A 152 7.60 3.53 10.83
C ILE A 152 6.71 3.40 9.58
N ALA A 153 7.20 2.75 8.50
CA ALA A 153 6.41 2.53 7.29
C ALA A 153 5.12 1.74 7.57
N PHE A 154 5.18 0.68 8.36
CA PHE A 154 4.01 -0.11 8.74
C PHE A 154 3.06 0.68 9.65
N THR A 155 3.59 1.39 10.65
CA THR A 155 2.76 2.20 11.56
C THR A 155 2.02 3.30 10.81
N PHE A 156 2.72 4.04 9.94
CA PHE A 156 2.08 5.06 9.08
C PHE A 156 1.05 4.47 8.13
N ASN A 157 1.33 3.30 7.54
CA ASN A 157 0.36 2.61 6.69
C ASN A 157 -0.92 2.27 7.45
N GLY A 158 -0.80 1.77 8.69
CA GLY A 158 -1.94 1.50 9.56
C GLY A 158 -2.73 2.77 9.93
N MET A 159 -2.05 3.89 10.22
CA MET A 159 -2.71 5.17 10.46
C MET A 159 -3.49 5.67 9.23
N LEU A 160 -2.89 5.58 8.04
CA LEU A 160 -3.55 5.98 6.79
C LEU A 160 -4.73 5.05 6.47
N ALA A 161 -4.61 3.76 6.74
CA ALA A 161 -5.74 2.82 6.65
C ALA A 161 -6.87 3.20 7.62
N ALA A 162 -6.54 3.66 8.85
CA ALA A 162 -7.54 4.15 9.78
C ALA A 162 -8.22 5.43 9.28
N CYS A 163 -7.48 6.37 8.70
CA CYS A 163 -8.10 7.54 8.04
C CYS A 163 -9.09 7.10 6.96
N ALA A 164 -8.74 6.12 6.13
CA ALA A 164 -9.64 5.59 5.11
C ALA A 164 -10.89 4.94 5.73
N GLY A 165 -10.76 4.23 6.86
CA GLY A 165 -11.88 3.66 7.61
C GLY A 165 -12.84 4.71 8.17
N ILE A 166 -12.31 5.81 8.69
CA ILE A 166 -13.11 6.94 9.18
C ILE A 166 -13.85 7.61 8.02
N VAL A 167 -13.16 7.84 6.89
CA VAL A 167 -13.77 8.41 5.67
C VAL A 167 -14.91 7.50 5.19
N PHE A 168 -14.69 6.19 5.15
CA PHE A 168 -15.70 5.21 4.75
C PHE A 168 -16.94 5.27 5.66
N ALA A 169 -16.74 5.25 6.99
CA ALA A 169 -17.85 5.33 7.95
C ALA A 169 -18.63 6.64 7.82
N ALA A 170 -17.94 7.76 7.57
CA ALA A 170 -18.57 9.07 7.37
C ALA A 170 -19.39 9.15 6.08
N GLN A 171 -18.89 8.58 5.00
CA GLN A 171 -19.57 8.61 3.69
C GLN A 171 -20.84 7.76 3.67
N ILE A 172 -20.78 6.55 4.25
CA ILE A 172 -21.89 5.60 4.20
C ILE A 172 -22.89 5.85 5.33
N GLY A 173 -22.44 6.34 6.49
CA GLY A 173 -23.27 6.58 7.67
C GLY A 173 -23.57 5.33 8.51
N PHE A 174 -22.99 4.20 8.16
CA PHE A 174 -22.99 2.96 8.94
C PHE A 174 -21.75 2.13 8.56
N VAL A 175 -21.42 1.09 9.34
CA VAL A 175 -20.26 0.24 9.09
C VAL A 175 -20.70 -1.22 8.94
N PRO A 176 -20.71 -1.77 7.73
CA PRO A 176 -20.92 -3.20 7.49
C PRO A 176 -19.85 -4.05 8.15
N ASN A 177 -20.20 -5.28 8.55
CA ASN A 177 -19.28 -6.23 9.16
C ASN A 177 -18.15 -6.74 8.23
N GLN A 178 -18.28 -6.51 6.91
CA GLN A 178 -17.27 -6.84 5.90
C GLN A 178 -16.56 -5.61 5.35
N THR A 179 -16.64 -4.47 6.03
CA THR A 179 -15.96 -3.24 5.60
C THR A 179 -14.48 -3.48 5.34
N GLY A 180 -14.00 -2.94 4.23
CA GLY A 180 -12.60 -3.06 3.82
C GLY A 180 -12.24 -4.37 3.09
N SER A 181 -13.21 -5.30 2.89
CA SER A 181 -12.93 -6.53 2.13
C SER A 181 -12.62 -6.21 0.67
N GLY A 182 -11.52 -6.80 0.14
CA GLY A 182 -11.07 -6.56 -1.23
C GLY A 182 -10.28 -5.26 -1.43
N LEU A 183 -10.32 -4.31 -0.47
CA LEU A 183 -9.56 -3.05 -0.59
C LEU A 183 -8.05 -3.29 -0.62
N GLU A 184 -7.55 -4.35 0.00
CA GLU A 184 -6.14 -4.72 -0.06
C GLU A 184 -5.67 -4.96 -1.49
N MET A 185 -6.44 -5.70 -2.29
CA MET A 185 -6.09 -5.97 -3.69
C MET A 185 -6.20 -4.71 -4.55
N LYS A 186 -7.25 -3.90 -4.34
CA LYS A 186 -7.41 -2.62 -5.04
C LYS A 186 -6.28 -1.64 -4.72
N ALA A 187 -5.86 -1.55 -3.46
CA ALA A 187 -4.76 -0.67 -3.04
C ALA A 187 -3.41 -1.12 -3.68
N ILE A 188 -3.14 -2.43 -3.71
CA ILE A 188 -1.96 -2.96 -4.38
C ILE A 188 -2.03 -2.67 -5.89
N ALA A 189 -3.17 -2.96 -6.53
CA ALA A 189 -3.37 -2.70 -7.96
C ALA A 189 -3.20 -1.21 -8.30
N ALA A 190 -3.77 -0.30 -7.50
CA ALA A 190 -3.61 1.14 -7.65
C ALA A 190 -2.13 1.58 -7.58
N CYS A 191 -1.38 1.06 -6.60
CA CYS A 191 0.03 1.36 -6.46
C CYS A 191 0.85 0.88 -7.66
N VAL A 192 0.61 -0.37 -8.12
CA VAL A 192 1.36 -0.97 -9.23
C VAL A 192 1.00 -0.28 -10.55
N LEU A 193 -0.29 -0.01 -10.79
CA LEU A 193 -0.76 0.77 -11.94
C LEU A 193 -0.17 2.18 -11.95
N GLY A 194 -0.02 2.78 -10.77
CA GLY A 194 0.65 4.07 -10.57
C GLY A 194 2.17 4.05 -10.66
N GLY A 195 2.77 2.89 -11.01
CA GLY A 195 4.21 2.74 -11.24
C GLY A 195 5.04 2.53 -9.98
N ILE A 196 4.43 2.16 -8.85
CA ILE A 196 5.18 1.72 -7.66
C ILE A 196 5.63 0.28 -7.86
N SER A 197 6.94 0.06 -7.73
CA SER A 197 7.53 -1.27 -7.84
C SER A 197 7.15 -2.17 -6.67
N LEU A 198 6.74 -3.41 -6.97
CA LEU A 198 6.55 -4.46 -5.95
C LEU A 198 7.86 -4.87 -5.27
N LEU A 199 8.99 -4.71 -5.95
CA LEU A 199 10.32 -4.96 -5.39
C LEU A 199 10.80 -3.82 -4.49
N GLY A 200 10.07 -2.71 -4.41
CA GLY A 200 10.40 -1.52 -3.63
C GLY A 200 11.37 -0.57 -4.33
N GLY A 201 11.73 0.50 -3.66
CA GLY A 201 12.76 1.47 -4.07
C GLY A 201 12.39 2.42 -5.19
N THR A 202 11.28 2.21 -5.91
CA THR A 202 10.86 3.06 -7.03
C THR A 202 9.35 3.30 -7.03
N GLY A 203 8.96 4.44 -7.57
CA GLY A 203 7.57 4.89 -7.66
C GLY A 203 7.35 6.26 -7.02
N THR A 204 6.19 6.85 -7.26
CA THR A 204 5.81 8.15 -6.70
C THR A 204 4.43 8.08 -6.07
N LEU A 205 4.19 8.91 -5.05
CA LEU A 205 2.86 9.00 -4.45
C LEU A 205 1.84 9.57 -5.44
N VAL A 206 2.25 10.52 -6.28
CA VAL A 206 1.37 11.07 -7.33
C VAL A 206 0.94 9.96 -8.31
N GLY A 207 1.87 9.09 -8.72
CA GLY A 207 1.54 7.93 -9.54
C GLY A 207 0.51 7.03 -8.88
N ALA A 208 0.71 6.68 -7.59
CA ALA A 208 -0.26 5.87 -6.83
C ALA A 208 -1.65 6.52 -6.75
N LEU A 209 -1.72 7.84 -6.54
CA LEU A 209 -2.99 8.58 -6.53
C LEU A 209 -3.70 8.54 -7.89
N LEU A 210 -2.94 8.69 -8.99
CA LEU A 210 -3.49 8.55 -10.34
C LEU A 210 -3.98 7.12 -10.61
N GLY A 211 -3.24 6.11 -10.16
CA GLY A 211 -3.67 4.72 -10.24
C GLY A 211 -4.94 4.44 -9.44
N ALA A 212 -5.05 4.98 -8.22
CA ALA A 212 -6.25 4.87 -7.40
C ALA A 212 -7.44 5.59 -8.05
N PHE A 213 -7.23 6.80 -8.59
CA PHE A 213 -8.24 7.54 -9.32
C PHE A 213 -8.74 6.75 -10.53
N PHE A 214 -7.84 6.17 -11.31
CA PHE A 214 -8.20 5.37 -12.48
C PHE A 214 -9.06 4.15 -12.10
N LEU A 215 -8.68 3.40 -11.07
CA LEU A 215 -9.47 2.26 -10.58
C LEU A 215 -10.86 2.70 -10.07
N THR A 216 -10.94 3.84 -9.39
CA THR A 216 -12.21 4.38 -8.92
C THR A 216 -13.13 4.80 -10.09
N GLN A 217 -12.55 5.32 -11.19
CA GLN A 217 -13.35 5.59 -12.41
C GLN A 217 -13.90 4.29 -13.02
N ILE A 218 -13.14 3.21 -13.01
CA ILE A 218 -13.64 1.89 -13.46
C ILE A 218 -14.82 1.45 -12.58
N ASP A 219 -14.70 1.54 -11.25
CA ASP A 219 -15.80 1.22 -10.33
C ASP A 219 -17.04 2.05 -10.65
N THR A 220 -16.88 3.35 -10.91
CA THR A 220 -17.97 4.26 -11.25
C THR A 220 -18.66 3.86 -12.57
N VAL A 221 -17.88 3.51 -13.58
CA VAL A 221 -18.40 3.04 -14.88
C VAL A 221 -19.20 1.75 -14.71
N LEU A 222 -18.71 0.79 -13.90
CA LEU A 222 -19.42 -0.46 -13.62
C LEU A 222 -20.79 -0.22 -12.97
N VAL A 223 -20.83 0.72 -12.01
CA VAL A 223 -22.10 1.13 -11.37
C VAL A 223 -23.06 1.76 -12.38
N LEU A 224 -22.57 2.62 -13.29
CA LEU A 224 -23.39 3.23 -14.35
C LEU A 224 -23.98 2.19 -15.30
N PHE A 225 -23.23 1.15 -15.62
CA PHE A 225 -23.71 0.01 -16.41
C PHE A 225 -24.56 -0.98 -15.59
N ARG A 226 -24.81 -0.70 -14.30
CA ARG A 226 -25.55 -1.57 -13.37
C ARG A 226 -25.00 -2.99 -13.28
N LEU A 227 -23.69 -3.12 -13.44
CA LEU A 227 -23.02 -4.41 -13.29
C LEU A 227 -22.93 -4.80 -11.80
N PRO A 228 -23.09 -6.08 -11.47
CA PRO A 228 -22.96 -6.55 -10.09
C PRO A 228 -21.59 -6.26 -9.47
N ALA A 229 -21.54 -6.08 -8.15
CA ALA A 229 -20.34 -5.67 -7.42
C ALA A 229 -19.13 -6.61 -7.60
N TRP A 230 -19.35 -7.90 -7.87
CA TRP A 230 -18.24 -8.85 -8.10
C TRP A 230 -17.40 -8.54 -9.35
N TRP A 231 -17.91 -7.75 -10.29
CA TRP A 231 -17.12 -7.25 -11.43
C TRP A 231 -15.97 -6.35 -10.98
N ASN A 232 -16.13 -5.63 -9.86
CA ASN A 232 -15.06 -4.77 -9.32
C ASN A 232 -13.84 -5.59 -8.93
N ASP A 233 -14.05 -6.71 -8.23
CA ASP A 233 -12.94 -7.57 -7.79
C ASP A 233 -12.30 -8.29 -8.97
N PHE A 234 -13.12 -8.75 -9.94
CA PHE A 234 -12.63 -9.37 -11.16
C PHE A 234 -11.74 -8.41 -11.97
N ILE A 235 -12.19 -7.18 -12.19
CA ILE A 235 -11.42 -6.19 -12.95
C ILE A 235 -10.18 -5.74 -12.19
N ALA A 236 -10.27 -5.52 -10.88
CA ALA A 236 -9.10 -5.20 -10.07
C ALA A 236 -8.03 -6.31 -10.15
N GLY A 237 -8.45 -7.57 -10.09
CA GLY A 237 -7.57 -8.73 -10.28
C GLY A 237 -6.97 -8.80 -11.68
N LEU A 238 -7.78 -8.56 -12.72
CA LEU A 238 -7.32 -8.56 -14.12
C LEU A 238 -6.30 -7.43 -14.37
N VAL A 239 -6.57 -6.22 -13.87
CA VAL A 239 -5.66 -5.07 -13.97
C VAL A 239 -4.35 -5.38 -13.26
N LEU A 240 -4.41 -5.92 -12.03
CA LEU A 240 -3.22 -6.29 -11.29
C LEU A 240 -2.38 -7.33 -12.05
N LEU A 241 -3.02 -8.38 -12.55
CA LEU A 241 -2.34 -9.43 -13.32
C LEU A 241 -1.72 -8.88 -14.61
N GLY A 242 -2.47 -8.05 -15.35
CA GLY A 242 -1.99 -7.40 -16.56
C GLY A 242 -0.76 -6.54 -16.33
N VAL A 243 -0.81 -5.68 -15.29
CA VAL A 243 0.34 -4.82 -14.95
C VAL A 243 1.55 -5.64 -14.48
N LEU A 244 1.35 -6.71 -13.70
CA LEU A 244 2.42 -7.60 -13.28
C LEU A 244 3.12 -8.29 -14.45
N VAL A 245 2.35 -8.76 -15.43
CA VAL A 245 2.90 -9.39 -16.65
C VAL A 245 3.70 -8.37 -17.48
N LEU A 246 3.17 -7.16 -17.61
CA LEU A 246 3.84 -6.06 -18.33
C LEU A 246 5.13 -5.63 -17.61
N ASP A 247 5.10 -5.41 -16.30
CA ASP A 247 6.30 -5.04 -15.52
C ASP A 247 7.35 -6.14 -15.59
N GLY A 248 6.97 -7.41 -15.47
CA GLY A 248 7.87 -8.55 -15.60
C GLY A 248 8.56 -8.62 -16.98
N ARG A 249 7.80 -8.42 -18.06
CA ARG A 249 8.34 -8.42 -19.42
C ARG A 249 9.27 -7.22 -19.69
N LEU A 250 8.87 -6.03 -19.25
CA LEU A 250 9.68 -4.81 -19.36
C LEU A 250 11.02 -4.95 -18.64
N ARG A 251 11.03 -5.46 -17.42
CA ARG A 251 12.25 -5.69 -16.63
C ARG A 251 13.17 -6.73 -17.30
N GLN A 252 12.60 -7.82 -17.83
CA GLN A 252 13.39 -8.81 -18.58
C GLN A 252 14.01 -8.21 -19.84
N ALA A 253 13.26 -7.40 -20.59
CA ALA A 253 13.76 -6.72 -21.78
C ALA A 253 14.89 -5.74 -21.44
N LEU A 254 14.71 -4.91 -20.40
CA LEU A 254 15.73 -3.97 -19.92
C LEU A 254 16.98 -4.68 -19.43
N SER A 255 16.84 -5.77 -18.67
CA SER A 255 17.98 -6.54 -18.17
C SER A 255 18.76 -7.22 -19.29
N ARG A 256 18.08 -7.72 -20.33
CA ARG A 256 18.72 -8.27 -21.55
C ARG A 256 19.49 -7.19 -22.29
N HIS A 257 18.90 -6.01 -22.44
CA HIS A 257 19.57 -4.88 -23.13
C HIS A 257 20.81 -4.41 -22.35
N GLN A 258 20.72 -4.26 -21.04
CA GLN A 258 21.87 -3.89 -20.19
C GLN A 258 22.98 -4.96 -20.22
N ARG A 259 22.63 -6.25 -20.22
CA ARG A 259 23.61 -7.33 -20.40
C ARG A 259 24.26 -7.26 -21.77
N ALA A 260 23.49 -7.06 -22.83
CA ALA A 260 24.04 -6.92 -24.21
C ALA A 260 25.03 -5.76 -24.31
N LEU A 261 24.71 -4.58 -23.74
CA LEU A 261 25.60 -3.42 -23.67
C LEU A 261 26.86 -3.69 -22.83
N LYS A 262 26.73 -4.42 -21.73
CA LYS A 262 27.88 -4.78 -20.90
C LYS A 262 28.82 -5.77 -21.61
N TYR A 263 28.29 -6.74 -22.33
CA TYR A 263 29.09 -7.73 -23.04
C TYR A 263 29.59 -7.23 -24.38
N SER A 264 28.94 -6.24 -25.04
CA SER A 264 29.47 -5.65 -26.31
C SER A 264 30.78 -4.91 -26.09
N ARG A 265 31.10 -4.46 -24.87
CA ARG A 265 32.40 -3.86 -24.51
C ARG A 265 33.54 -4.89 -24.43
N PHE A 266 33.23 -6.18 -24.36
CA PHE A 266 34.20 -7.27 -24.22
C PHE A 266 34.26 -8.16 -25.47
N GLN A 267 33.60 -7.80 -26.59
CA GLN A 267 33.74 -8.55 -27.83
C GLN A 267 35.13 -8.28 -28.48
N PRO A 268 35.88 -9.33 -28.83
CA PRO A 268 37.19 -9.20 -29.46
C PRO A 268 37.03 -8.74 -30.92
N GLY A 269 36.78 -7.48 -31.13
CA GLY A 269 36.61 -6.86 -32.45
C GLY A 269 36.78 -5.35 -32.42
N ASN A 270 36.79 -4.74 -31.22
CA ASN A 270 37.04 -3.32 -31.07
C ASN A 270 38.54 -3.08 -30.87
N LYS A 271 39.25 -2.82 -31.97
CA LYS A 271 40.67 -2.48 -31.99
C LYS A 271 40.96 -1.29 -31.07
N GLY A 272 41.32 -1.55 -29.82
CA GLY A 272 41.68 -0.51 -28.83
C GLY A 272 41.92 -1.01 -27.41
N GLY A 273 41.69 -2.25 -27.06
CA GLY A 273 41.84 -2.75 -25.68
C GLY A 273 42.71 -4.02 -25.61
N LYS A 274 43.70 -4.00 -24.74
CA LYS A 274 44.66 -5.08 -24.47
C LYS A 274 44.00 -6.44 -24.30
N HIS A 275 44.59 -7.47 -24.93
CA HIS A 275 44.23 -8.88 -24.83
C HIS A 275 43.98 -9.31 -23.37
N VAL A 276 42.74 -9.64 -23.05
CA VAL A 276 42.41 -10.43 -21.86
C VAL A 276 42.00 -11.81 -22.37
N THR A 277 42.78 -12.84 -22.01
CA THR A 277 42.50 -14.24 -22.35
C THR A 277 41.16 -14.68 -21.80
N PRO A 278 40.33 -15.41 -22.56
CA PRO A 278 39.04 -15.93 -22.06
C PRO A 278 39.29 -17.01 -21.01
N PHE A 279 38.49 -16.95 -19.91
CA PHE A 279 38.43 -18.04 -18.96
C PHE A 279 37.97 -19.33 -19.63
N PRO A 280 38.57 -20.50 -19.31
CA PRO A 280 38.16 -21.77 -19.90
C PRO A 280 36.74 -22.14 -19.47
N GLU A 281 35.92 -22.57 -20.43
CA GLU A 281 34.59 -23.12 -20.21
C GLU A 281 34.68 -24.34 -19.28
N ARG A 282 33.99 -24.30 -18.15
CA ARG A 282 33.72 -25.51 -17.33
C ARG A 282 32.81 -26.43 -18.12
N LYS A 283 33.36 -27.51 -18.63
CA LYS A 283 32.57 -28.65 -19.12
C LYS A 283 31.68 -29.14 -18.02
N LYS A 284 30.37 -29.15 -18.27
CA LYS A 284 29.43 -29.87 -17.41
C LYS A 284 29.70 -31.36 -17.61
N GLU A 285 30.34 -32.00 -16.66
CA GLU A 285 30.26 -33.45 -16.50
C GLU A 285 28.87 -33.80 -16.01
N VAL A 286 28.17 -34.55 -16.86
CA VAL A 286 26.93 -35.23 -16.55
C VAL A 286 27.32 -36.55 -15.87
N ALA A 287 26.87 -36.75 -14.64
CA ALA A 287 26.71 -38.04 -14.00
C ALA A 287 25.42 -37.99 -13.17
#